data_9e49c3bde6e82814a10bd04b3801e1c6
#
_entry.id   9e49c3bde6e82814a10bd04b3801e1c6
#
_cell.length_a   1.000
_cell.length_b   1.000
_cell.length_c   1.000
_cell.angle_alpha   90.00
_cell.angle_beta   90.00
_cell.angle_gamma   90.00
#
_symmetry.space_group_name_H-M   'P 1'
#
loop_
_entity.id
_entity.type
_entity.pdbx_description
1 polymer ?
#
loop_
_entity_poly.entity_id
_entity_poly.type
_entity_poly.pdbx_seq_one_letter_code
_entity_poly.pdbx_strand_id
1 'polypeptide(L)'
;MAYNKFDKDIKGKNGAKPRTAPASSPSTGEDGQRPDRGLLKDGWAADIAEAVRVMKQGGVILYPTDTVWGIGCDATNAEAVKRVYEIKKRDDSKALICLIDSDKRISRYIRNVPDVAWDLLNIATKPTTVILDNASGLASNLVAEDGSIAMRITKEAFSKELCYRMQKPIVSTSANISGEPAAQNYRDITPELLEAVDYVCKSRRNEHEPHVPSSIIKLASNGEVTVIRK
;
A
#
# COMPACT_ATOMS: atom_id res chain seq x y z
N MET A 1 58.16 26.42 -8.58
CA MET A 1 57.96 27.76 -9.13
C MET A 1 56.48 28.06 -8.81
N ALA A 2 56.23 28.81 -7.76
CA ALA A 2 56.19 30.26 -7.66
C ALA A 2 54.90 30.80 -8.28
N TYR A 3 54.09 31.31 -7.50
CA TYR A 3 53.72 32.63 -6.93
C TYR A 3 52.32 33.00 -7.40
N ASN A 4 51.40 33.71 -6.76
CA ASN A 4 51.24 34.51 -5.56
C ASN A 4 49.77 34.98 -5.55
N LYS A 5 49.10 34.95 -4.42
CA LYS A 5 48.66 36.10 -3.60
C LYS A 5 47.94 37.24 -4.31
N PHE A 6 46.64 37.45 -3.97
CA PHE A 6 46.15 38.77 -3.59
C PHE A 6 45.01 38.65 -2.59
N ASP A 7 45.28 39.25 -1.47
CA ASP A 7 44.45 39.53 -0.31
C ASP A 7 43.80 40.91 -0.49
N LYS A 8 42.54 41.10 -0.04
CA LYS A 8 42.12 42.22 0.81
C LYS A 8 40.57 42.40 0.83
N ASP A 9 40.10 42.23 2.05
CA ASP A 9 39.11 43.05 2.76
C ASP A 9 37.98 43.78 2.02
N ILE A 10 36.74 43.39 2.35
CA ILE A 10 35.67 44.35 2.62
C ILE A 10 34.85 43.86 3.80
N LYS A 11 34.97 44.61 4.92
CA LYS A 11 34.05 44.52 6.08
C LYS A 11 32.70 45.12 5.70
N GLY A 12 31.64 44.37 5.91
CA GLY A 12 30.24 44.85 5.86
C GLY A 12 29.42 44.16 6.95
N LYS A 13 29.28 44.83 8.09
CA LYS A 13 28.35 44.44 9.15
C LYS A 13 26.92 44.59 8.64
N ASN A 14 26.11 43.49 8.73
CA ASN A 14 24.69 43.63 9.00
C ASN A 14 24.20 42.37 9.71
N GLY A 15 23.93 42.56 11.03
CA GLY A 15 23.35 41.59 11.91
C GLY A 15 21.87 41.37 11.55
N ALA A 16 21.54 40.20 11.07
CA ALA A 16 20.18 39.68 11.04
C ALA A 16 20.06 38.66 12.17
N LYS A 17 19.26 38.97 13.20
CA LYS A 17 18.85 38.05 14.25
C LYS A 17 18.16 36.81 13.62
N PRO A 18 18.43 35.60 14.10
CA PRO A 18 17.66 34.43 13.66
C PRO A 18 16.21 34.58 14.14
N ARG A 19 15.27 34.51 13.21
CA ARG A 19 13.84 34.43 13.55
C ARG A 19 13.63 33.06 14.16
N THR A 20 13.26 33.00 15.41
CA THR A 20 12.73 31.83 16.07
C THR A 20 11.44 31.42 15.38
N ALA A 21 11.42 30.21 14.83
CA ALA A 21 10.19 29.57 14.34
C ALA A 21 9.20 29.43 15.49
N PRO A 22 7.89 29.68 15.28
CA PRO A 22 6.89 29.44 16.30
C PRO A 22 6.87 27.95 16.65
N ALA A 23 6.84 27.64 17.94
CA ALA A 23 6.66 26.30 18.46
C ALA A 23 5.40 25.67 17.85
N SER A 24 5.58 24.59 17.12
CA SER A 24 4.47 23.78 16.65
C SER A 24 3.76 23.16 17.83
N SER A 25 2.52 23.54 18.05
CA SER A 25 1.58 22.86 18.94
C SER A 25 1.49 21.38 18.52
N PRO A 26 1.37 20.42 19.45
CA PRO A 26 1.15 19.04 19.07
C PRO A 26 -0.20 18.95 18.38
N SER A 27 -0.19 18.73 17.05
CA SER A 27 -1.39 18.38 16.31
C SER A 27 -1.86 17.02 16.82
N THR A 28 -2.99 17.00 17.50
CA THR A 28 -3.78 15.79 17.74
C THR A 28 -4.04 15.16 16.38
N GLY A 29 -3.39 14.01 16.12
CA GLY A 29 -3.45 13.34 14.85
C GLY A 29 -4.87 12.87 14.52
N GLU A 30 -5.53 13.56 13.63
CA GLU A 30 -6.66 13.01 12.89
C GLU A 30 -6.09 12.12 11.78
N ASP A 31 -5.88 10.86 12.15
CA ASP A 31 -5.45 9.77 11.27
C ASP A 31 -6.57 9.38 10.31
N GLY A 32 -6.49 9.86 9.08
CA GLY A 32 -7.34 9.39 7.99
C GLY A 32 -8.83 9.76 8.15
N GLN A 33 -9.42 10.29 7.12
CA GLN A 33 -10.86 10.55 7.10
C GLN A 33 -11.60 9.21 7.21
N ARG A 34 -12.40 9.01 8.27
CA ARG A 34 -13.23 7.80 8.43
C ARG A 34 -14.02 7.57 7.15
N PRO A 35 -13.99 6.36 6.57
CA PRO A 35 -14.92 6.03 5.49
C PRO A 35 -16.35 6.32 5.94
N ASP A 36 -17.16 6.85 5.03
CA ASP A 36 -18.57 7.10 5.31
C ASP A 36 -19.24 5.77 5.65
N ARG A 37 -19.64 5.60 6.92
CA ARG A 37 -20.27 4.37 7.41
C ARG A 37 -21.62 4.07 6.74
N GLY A 38 -22.23 5.08 6.13
CA GLY A 38 -23.48 4.93 5.35
C GLY A 38 -23.32 4.11 4.08
N LEU A 39 -22.07 3.91 3.60
CA LEU A 39 -21.76 3.11 2.41
C LEU A 39 -21.57 1.62 2.70
N LEU A 40 -21.46 1.20 3.97
CA LEU A 40 -21.28 -0.22 4.30
C LEU A 40 -22.63 -0.94 4.23
N LYS A 41 -22.71 -1.95 3.38
CA LYS A 41 -23.85 -2.86 3.32
C LYS A 41 -24.00 -3.66 4.62
N ASP A 42 -25.22 -4.09 4.93
CA ASP A 42 -25.50 -4.92 6.09
C ASP A 42 -24.59 -6.17 6.11
N GLY A 43 -24.07 -6.50 7.28
CA GLY A 43 -23.18 -7.64 7.48
C GLY A 43 -21.69 -7.39 7.19
N TRP A 44 -21.33 -6.35 6.42
CA TRP A 44 -19.91 -6.06 6.12
C TRP A 44 -19.11 -5.68 7.35
N ALA A 45 -19.72 -4.97 8.28
CA ALA A 45 -19.03 -4.52 9.49
C ALA A 45 -18.49 -5.68 10.35
N ALA A 46 -19.27 -6.76 10.49
CA ALA A 46 -18.87 -7.96 11.22
C ALA A 46 -17.83 -8.78 10.46
N ASP A 47 -18.00 -8.92 9.14
CA ASP A 47 -17.06 -9.61 8.25
C ASP A 47 -15.68 -8.94 8.26
N ILE A 48 -15.64 -7.60 8.13
CA ILE A 48 -14.42 -6.80 8.23
C ILE A 48 -13.77 -6.93 9.62
N ALA A 49 -14.57 -6.90 10.70
CA ALA A 49 -14.05 -7.03 12.06
C ALA A 49 -13.34 -8.37 12.25
N GLU A 50 -13.90 -9.46 11.74
CA GLU A 50 -13.29 -10.78 11.82
C GLU A 50 -12.03 -10.87 10.95
N ALA A 51 -12.05 -10.37 9.71
CA ALA A 51 -10.87 -10.31 8.84
C ALA A 51 -9.71 -9.54 9.50
N VAL A 52 -10.01 -8.39 10.11
CA VAL A 52 -9.00 -7.60 10.85
C VAL A 52 -8.45 -8.37 12.06
N ARG A 53 -9.34 -9.05 12.82
CA ARG A 53 -8.92 -9.88 13.97
C ARG A 53 -7.93 -10.94 13.53
N VAL A 54 -8.25 -11.68 12.46
CA VAL A 54 -7.40 -12.75 11.92
C VAL A 54 -6.05 -12.19 11.47
N MET A 55 -6.02 -11.11 10.68
CA MET A 55 -4.76 -10.50 10.24
C MET A 55 -3.90 -9.98 11.38
N LYS A 56 -4.49 -9.37 12.42
CA LYS A 56 -3.77 -8.90 13.61
C LYS A 56 -3.12 -10.04 14.41
N GLN A 57 -3.66 -11.25 14.28
CA GLN A 57 -3.10 -12.48 14.86
C GLN A 57 -2.06 -13.16 13.94
N GLY A 58 -1.68 -12.52 12.82
CA GLY A 58 -0.72 -13.06 11.86
C GLY A 58 -1.34 -14.00 10.81
N GLY A 59 -2.68 -14.03 10.73
CA GLY A 59 -3.40 -14.85 9.76
C GLY A 59 -3.43 -14.25 8.36
N VAL A 60 -3.75 -15.12 7.40
CA VAL A 60 -3.94 -14.81 5.98
C VAL A 60 -5.42 -14.89 5.65
N ILE A 61 -5.92 -13.96 4.86
CA ILE A 61 -7.33 -13.89 4.47
C ILE A 61 -7.54 -13.91 2.96
N LEU A 62 -8.72 -14.37 2.53
CA LEU A 62 -9.27 -14.11 1.20
C LEU A 62 -10.34 -13.04 1.31
N TYR A 63 -10.27 -11.99 0.48
CA TYR A 63 -11.15 -10.83 0.58
C TYR A 63 -11.42 -10.17 -0.78
N PRO A 64 -12.59 -9.53 -0.96
CA PRO A 64 -12.90 -8.77 -2.16
C PRO A 64 -12.14 -7.44 -2.19
N THR A 65 -11.76 -7.01 -3.39
CA THR A 65 -11.07 -5.73 -3.61
C THR A 65 -11.74 -4.91 -4.70
N ASP A 66 -11.15 -3.77 -5.05
CA ASP A 66 -11.50 -2.92 -6.18
C ASP A 66 -11.09 -3.51 -7.56
N THR A 67 -10.41 -4.66 -7.54
CA THR A 67 -9.99 -5.38 -8.73
C THR A 67 -10.51 -6.82 -8.67
N VAL A 68 -9.67 -7.80 -8.48
CA VAL A 68 -10.04 -9.21 -8.33
C VAL A 68 -10.04 -9.59 -6.85
N TRP A 69 -10.63 -10.73 -6.49
CA TRP A 69 -10.47 -11.30 -5.15
C TRP A 69 -8.99 -11.46 -4.82
N GLY A 70 -8.63 -11.08 -3.60
CA GLY A 70 -7.25 -11.04 -3.14
C GLY A 70 -6.96 -11.99 -1.98
N ILE A 71 -5.72 -12.44 -1.91
CA ILE A 71 -5.10 -13.00 -0.71
C ILE A 71 -4.39 -11.87 0.00
N GLY A 72 -4.58 -11.73 1.31
CA GLY A 72 -3.99 -10.64 2.09
C GLY A 72 -3.60 -11.01 3.51
N CYS A 73 -2.67 -10.22 4.04
CA CYS A 73 -2.21 -10.30 5.43
C CYS A 73 -1.66 -8.94 5.88
N ASP A 74 -1.27 -8.81 7.16
CA ASP A 74 -0.52 -7.64 7.66
C ASP A 74 0.82 -7.49 6.92
N ALA A 75 0.98 -6.44 6.14
CA ALA A 75 2.19 -6.17 5.36
C ALA A 75 3.43 -5.87 6.23
N THR A 76 3.27 -5.72 7.54
CA THR A 76 4.38 -5.54 8.49
C THR A 76 4.81 -6.84 9.17
N ASN A 77 4.11 -7.96 8.92
CA ASN A 77 4.38 -9.25 9.51
C ASN A 77 5.07 -10.19 8.51
N ALA A 78 6.37 -10.41 8.67
CA ALA A 78 7.18 -11.20 7.75
C ALA A 78 6.72 -12.68 7.66
N GLU A 79 6.27 -13.28 8.76
CA GLU A 79 5.77 -14.66 8.75
C GLU A 79 4.44 -14.78 7.98
N ALA A 80 3.54 -13.82 8.15
CA ALA A 80 2.29 -13.78 7.39
C ALA A 80 2.55 -13.56 5.88
N VAL A 81 3.48 -12.69 5.54
CA VAL A 81 3.91 -12.45 4.14
C VAL A 81 4.51 -13.72 3.54
N LYS A 82 5.38 -14.42 4.27
CA LYS A 82 5.96 -15.70 3.85
C LYS A 82 4.86 -16.72 3.55
N ARG A 83 3.86 -16.86 4.41
CA ARG A 83 2.71 -17.75 4.16
C ARG A 83 1.95 -17.38 2.88
N VAL A 84 1.79 -16.11 2.56
CA VAL A 84 1.17 -15.70 1.29
C VAL A 84 1.97 -16.18 0.10
N TYR A 85 3.30 -16.10 0.11
CA TYR A 85 4.14 -16.65 -0.95
C TYR A 85 4.02 -18.18 -1.06
N GLU A 86 4.01 -18.89 0.07
CA GLU A 86 3.83 -20.35 0.13
C GLU A 86 2.47 -20.78 -0.44
N ILE A 87 1.37 -20.16 0.00
CA ILE A 87 0.01 -20.44 -0.49
C ILE A 87 -0.07 -20.23 -2.00
N LYS A 88 0.55 -19.18 -2.52
CA LYS A 88 0.57 -18.90 -3.96
C LYS A 88 1.55 -19.74 -4.75
N LYS A 89 2.38 -20.54 -4.12
CA LYS A 89 3.53 -21.23 -4.77
C LYS A 89 4.34 -20.21 -5.60
N ARG A 90 4.55 -19.02 -5.02
CA ARG A 90 5.16 -17.87 -5.70
C ARG A 90 6.58 -17.68 -5.19
N ASP A 91 7.48 -17.43 -6.13
CA ASP A 91 8.82 -16.96 -5.84
C ASP A 91 8.76 -15.60 -5.11
N ASP A 92 9.44 -15.46 -3.98
CA ASP A 92 9.49 -14.25 -3.15
C ASP A 92 10.22 -13.08 -3.83
N SER A 93 10.98 -13.33 -4.89
CA SER A 93 11.56 -12.29 -5.76
C SER A 93 10.50 -11.46 -6.51
N LYS A 94 9.25 -11.96 -6.59
CA LYS A 94 8.16 -11.27 -7.30
C LYS A 94 7.36 -10.42 -6.32
N ALA A 95 7.49 -9.10 -6.41
CA ALA A 95 6.82 -8.13 -5.57
C ALA A 95 5.30 -8.36 -5.43
N LEU A 96 4.79 -8.17 -4.22
CA LEU A 96 3.37 -8.11 -3.89
C LEU A 96 2.93 -6.65 -3.76
N ILE A 97 1.63 -6.40 -3.87
CA ILE A 97 1.06 -5.05 -3.72
C ILE A 97 0.61 -4.84 -2.27
N CYS A 98 0.80 -3.64 -1.74
CA CYS A 98 0.22 -3.20 -0.48
C CYS A 98 -1.00 -2.33 -0.74
N LEU A 99 -2.17 -2.68 -0.18
CA LEU A 99 -3.34 -1.82 -0.13
C LEU A 99 -3.32 -0.93 1.10
N ILE A 100 -3.77 0.31 0.93
CA ILE A 100 -3.96 1.31 1.96
C ILE A 100 -5.27 2.06 1.74
N ASP A 101 -5.81 2.67 2.79
CA ASP A 101 -7.08 3.41 2.78
C ASP A 101 -6.94 4.87 2.30
N SER A 102 -5.75 5.48 2.42
CA SER A 102 -5.53 6.88 2.10
C SER A 102 -4.07 7.20 1.75
N ASP A 103 -3.88 8.32 1.05
CA ASP A 103 -2.58 8.89 0.72
C ASP A 103 -1.74 9.24 1.96
N LYS A 104 -2.37 9.79 2.99
CA LYS A 104 -1.72 10.15 4.26
C LYS A 104 -0.95 8.97 4.89
N ARG A 105 -1.36 7.75 4.57
CA ARG A 105 -0.70 6.54 5.09
C ARG A 105 0.58 6.18 4.34
N ILE A 106 0.73 6.62 3.08
CA ILE A 106 1.94 6.36 2.28
C ILE A 106 3.18 6.91 2.97
N SER A 107 3.13 8.15 3.47
CA SER A 107 4.27 8.83 4.10
C SER A 107 4.81 8.13 5.36
N ARG A 108 4.07 7.17 5.94
CA ARG A 108 4.54 6.35 7.06
C ARG A 108 5.47 5.23 6.61
N TYR A 109 5.35 4.81 5.35
CA TYR A 109 6.03 3.64 4.80
C TYR A 109 7.00 3.96 3.66
N ILE A 110 6.89 5.15 3.09
CA ILE A 110 7.75 5.62 2.00
C ILE A 110 8.43 6.93 2.43
N ARG A 111 9.75 6.93 2.41
CA ARG A 111 10.53 8.14 2.65
C ARG A 111 10.65 8.90 1.32
N ASN A 112 10.36 10.21 1.36
CA ASN A 112 10.49 11.08 0.19
C ASN A 112 9.61 10.65 -0.99
N VAL A 113 8.30 10.64 -0.79
CA VAL A 113 7.32 10.39 -1.87
C VAL A 113 7.42 11.51 -2.89
N PRO A 114 7.67 11.22 -4.19
CA PRO A 114 7.70 12.25 -5.23
C PRO A 114 6.35 12.95 -5.38
N ASP A 115 6.35 14.27 -5.64
CA ASP A 115 5.11 15.05 -5.78
C ASP A 115 4.19 14.48 -6.87
N VAL A 116 4.75 14.01 -7.97
CA VAL A 116 3.99 13.37 -9.06
C VAL A 116 3.23 12.12 -8.60
N ALA A 117 3.67 11.45 -7.54
CA ALA A 117 2.95 10.31 -7.00
C ALA A 117 1.60 10.71 -6.40
N TRP A 118 1.55 11.85 -5.71
CA TRP A 118 0.32 12.40 -5.14
C TRP A 118 -0.69 12.74 -6.23
N ASP A 119 -0.24 13.38 -7.30
CA ASP A 119 -1.08 13.72 -8.44
C ASP A 119 -1.65 12.47 -9.09
N LEU A 120 -0.81 11.48 -9.37
CA LEU A 120 -1.25 10.20 -9.97
C LEU A 120 -2.27 9.46 -9.11
N LEU A 121 -2.03 9.35 -7.80
CA LEU A 121 -2.91 8.66 -6.88
C LEU A 121 -4.26 9.37 -6.69
N ASN A 122 -4.26 10.71 -6.72
CA ASN A 122 -5.47 11.51 -6.55
C ASN A 122 -6.32 11.57 -7.83
N ILE A 123 -5.69 11.72 -9.00
CA ILE A 123 -6.37 11.86 -10.31
C ILE A 123 -6.86 10.49 -10.82
N ALA A 124 -6.24 9.40 -10.42
CA ALA A 124 -6.56 8.07 -10.92
C ALA A 124 -8.05 7.74 -10.72
N THR A 125 -8.77 7.56 -11.83
CA THR A 125 -10.18 7.12 -11.86
C THR A 125 -10.31 5.59 -11.88
N LYS A 126 -9.25 4.89 -12.24
CA LYS A 126 -9.15 3.41 -12.24
C LYS A 126 -8.20 2.95 -11.15
N PRO A 127 -8.31 1.68 -10.69
CA PRO A 127 -7.36 1.12 -9.73
C PRO A 127 -5.92 1.24 -10.28
N THR A 128 -5.11 2.06 -9.61
CA THR A 128 -3.72 2.36 -10.00
C THR A 128 -2.78 2.01 -8.87
N THR A 129 -1.80 1.17 -9.18
CA THR A 129 -0.71 0.79 -8.30
C THR A 129 0.53 1.59 -8.66
N VAL A 130 1.17 2.19 -7.66
CA VAL A 130 2.41 2.94 -7.84
C VAL A 130 3.54 2.20 -7.13
N ILE A 131 4.63 1.91 -7.85
CA ILE A 131 5.86 1.38 -7.26
C ILE A 131 6.71 2.59 -6.84
N LEU A 132 7.07 2.64 -5.55
CA LEU A 132 7.80 3.73 -4.92
C LEU A 132 9.07 3.19 -4.26
N ASP A 133 10.15 3.94 -4.36
CA ASP A 133 11.43 3.64 -3.71
C ASP A 133 11.40 4.01 -2.22
N ASN A 134 12.45 3.59 -1.49
CA ASN A 134 12.68 3.97 -0.09
C ASN A 134 11.60 3.48 0.89
N ALA A 135 11.10 2.27 0.69
CA ALA A 135 10.16 1.63 1.60
C ALA A 135 10.75 1.43 3.01
N SER A 136 9.94 1.62 4.03
CA SER A 136 10.34 1.41 5.44
C SER A 136 9.16 0.95 6.29
N GLY A 137 9.44 0.23 7.40
CA GLY A 137 8.41 -0.21 8.33
C GLY A 137 7.50 -1.34 7.81
N LEU A 138 7.83 -1.95 6.68
CA LEU A 138 7.19 -3.14 6.12
C LEU A 138 8.02 -4.40 6.41
N ALA A 139 7.43 -5.56 6.21
CA ALA A 139 8.13 -6.83 6.29
C ALA A 139 9.30 -6.88 5.27
N SER A 140 10.47 -7.35 5.71
CA SER A 140 11.69 -7.34 4.88
C SER A 140 11.57 -8.21 3.61
N ASN A 141 10.81 -9.29 3.70
CA ASN A 141 10.53 -10.19 2.58
C ASN A 141 9.40 -9.69 1.64
N LEU A 142 8.90 -8.48 1.86
CA LEU A 142 7.90 -7.83 1.02
C LEU A 142 8.51 -6.70 0.18
N VAL A 143 9.54 -6.05 0.71
CA VAL A 143 10.26 -4.97 0.03
C VAL A 143 11.22 -5.59 -0.99
N ALA A 144 11.23 -5.06 -2.21
CA ALA A 144 12.13 -5.53 -3.26
C ALA A 144 13.61 -5.23 -2.92
N GLU A 145 14.56 -5.92 -3.58
CA GLU A 145 16.00 -5.73 -3.34
C GLU A 145 16.48 -4.30 -3.58
N ASP A 146 15.82 -3.57 -4.51
CA ASP A 146 16.10 -2.15 -4.79
C ASP A 146 15.46 -1.21 -3.76
N GLY A 147 14.84 -1.73 -2.69
CA GLY A 147 14.15 -0.96 -1.67
C GLY A 147 12.78 -0.43 -2.09
N SER A 148 12.26 -0.86 -3.24
CA SER A 148 10.96 -0.42 -3.73
C SER A 148 9.81 -1.30 -3.23
N ILE A 149 8.60 -0.74 -3.26
CA ILE A 149 7.34 -1.41 -2.92
C ILE A 149 6.20 -0.91 -3.79
N ALA A 150 5.31 -1.81 -4.17
CA ALA A 150 4.09 -1.48 -4.89
C ALA A 150 2.96 -1.12 -3.92
N MET A 151 2.40 0.09 -4.03
CA MET A 151 1.31 0.57 -3.19
C MET A 151 0.10 0.96 -4.02
N ARG A 152 -1.10 0.71 -3.48
CA ARG A 152 -2.37 1.14 -4.08
C ARG A 152 -3.31 1.67 -3.01
N ILE A 153 -3.88 2.86 -3.26
CA ILE A 153 -5.00 3.37 -2.47
C ILE A 153 -6.27 2.73 -3.01
N THR A 154 -6.94 1.93 -2.18
CA THR A 154 -8.24 1.39 -2.57
C THR A 154 -9.35 2.40 -2.32
N LYS A 155 -10.23 2.56 -3.32
CA LYS A 155 -11.40 3.45 -3.25
C LYS A 155 -12.71 2.66 -3.02
N GLU A 156 -12.65 1.34 -3.13
CA GLU A 156 -13.79 0.45 -2.93
C GLU A 156 -14.14 0.33 -1.44
N ALA A 157 -15.43 0.40 -1.11
CA ALA A 157 -15.89 0.60 0.26
C ALA A 157 -15.47 -0.50 1.24
N PHE A 158 -15.53 -1.79 0.84
CA PHE A 158 -15.16 -2.91 1.71
C PHE A 158 -13.66 -2.91 2.02
N SER A 159 -12.84 -2.93 0.99
CA SER A 159 -11.39 -2.98 1.13
C SER A 159 -10.81 -1.70 1.75
N LYS A 160 -11.44 -0.53 1.50
CA LYS A 160 -11.07 0.73 2.14
C LYS A 160 -11.33 0.69 3.65
N GLU A 161 -12.51 0.24 4.08
CA GLU A 161 -12.83 0.09 5.51
C GLU A 161 -11.95 -0.96 6.17
N LEU A 162 -11.64 -2.05 5.46
CA LEU A 162 -10.72 -3.09 5.95
C LEU A 162 -9.33 -2.50 6.23
N CYS A 163 -8.73 -1.76 5.27
CA CYS A 163 -7.46 -1.06 5.45
C CYS A 163 -7.52 -0.02 6.57
N TYR A 164 -8.64 0.73 6.66
CA TYR A 164 -8.85 1.72 7.71
C TYR A 164 -8.83 1.08 9.10
N ARG A 165 -9.56 -0.03 9.33
CA ARG A 165 -9.60 -0.72 10.64
C ARG A 165 -8.32 -1.47 10.95
N MET A 166 -7.61 -1.94 9.94
CA MET A 166 -6.30 -2.58 10.12
C MET A 166 -5.25 -1.58 10.61
N GLN A 167 -5.36 -0.29 10.23
CA GLN A 167 -4.42 0.79 10.55
C GLN A 167 -3.00 0.57 10.01
N LYS A 168 -2.80 -0.43 9.17
CA LYS A 168 -1.56 -0.84 8.53
C LYS A 168 -1.82 -1.21 7.07
N PRO A 169 -0.81 -1.20 6.19
CA PRO A 169 -0.96 -1.73 4.85
C PRO A 169 -1.30 -3.22 4.88
N ILE A 170 -2.14 -3.63 3.95
CA ILE A 170 -2.54 -5.02 3.76
C ILE A 170 -1.88 -5.53 2.49
N VAL A 171 -1.17 -6.65 2.56
CA VAL A 171 -0.73 -7.35 1.35
C VAL A 171 -1.95 -7.68 0.49
N SER A 172 -1.84 -7.45 -0.81
CA SER A 172 -2.89 -7.75 -1.77
C SER A 172 -2.31 -8.38 -3.01
N THR A 173 -2.67 -9.62 -3.25
CA THR A 173 -2.32 -10.35 -4.46
C THR A 173 -3.54 -11.15 -4.92
N SER A 174 -3.66 -11.41 -6.23
CA SER A 174 -4.80 -12.14 -6.78
C SER A 174 -4.99 -13.53 -6.17
N ALA A 175 -6.24 -13.95 -5.98
CA ALA A 175 -6.62 -15.24 -5.40
C ALA A 175 -6.48 -16.38 -6.42
N ASN A 176 -5.23 -16.70 -6.80
CA ASN A 176 -4.86 -17.81 -7.70
C ASN A 176 -3.46 -18.31 -7.35
N ILE A 177 -3.15 -19.55 -7.72
CA ILE A 177 -1.77 -20.05 -7.70
C ILE A 177 -0.95 -19.28 -8.74
N SER A 178 0.34 -19.06 -8.47
CA SER A 178 1.20 -18.29 -9.37
C SER A 178 1.31 -18.97 -10.74
N GLY A 179 1.07 -18.20 -11.81
CA GLY A 179 1.06 -18.72 -13.18
C GLY A 179 -0.32 -19.15 -13.69
N GLU A 180 -1.30 -19.32 -12.82
CA GLU A 180 -2.68 -19.60 -13.20
C GLU A 180 -3.47 -18.30 -13.46
N PRO A 181 -4.58 -18.34 -14.22
CA PRO A 181 -5.47 -17.20 -14.40
C PRO A 181 -6.01 -16.69 -13.06
N ALA A 182 -6.12 -15.37 -12.91
CA ALA A 182 -6.74 -14.77 -11.73
C ALA A 182 -8.24 -15.10 -11.69
N ALA A 183 -8.74 -15.49 -10.51
CA ALA A 183 -10.17 -15.69 -10.25
C ALA A 183 -10.93 -14.38 -10.53
N GLN A 184 -11.89 -14.43 -11.47
CA GLN A 184 -12.69 -13.25 -11.82
C GLN A 184 -13.74 -12.95 -10.75
N ASN A 185 -14.22 -13.97 -10.05
CA ASN A 185 -15.19 -13.87 -8.97
C ASN A 185 -14.91 -14.95 -7.90
N TYR A 186 -15.68 -14.91 -6.81
CA TYR A 186 -15.51 -15.85 -5.68
C TYR A 186 -15.61 -17.34 -6.11
N ARG A 187 -16.47 -17.67 -7.07
CA ARG A 187 -16.72 -19.07 -7.48
C ARG A 187 -15.56 -19.67 -8.26
N ASP A 188 -14.69 -18.81 -8.83
CA ASP A 188 -13.52 -19.26 -9.59
C ASP A 188 -12.33 -19.56 -8.68
N ILE A 189 -12.43 -19.22 -7.36
CA ILE A 189 -11.37 -19.52 -6.39
C ILE A 189 -11.35 -21.02 -6.11
N THR A 190 -10.18 -21.63 -6.28
CA THR A 190 -10.04 -23.07 -6.08
C THR A 190 -10.24 -23.49 -4.62
N PRO A 191 -10.79 -24.69 -4.35
CA PRO A 191 -10.91 -25.23 -2.99
C PRO A 191 -9.58 -25.21 -2.24
N GLU A 192 -8.47 -25.53 -2.90
CA GLU A 192 -7.12 -25.49 -2.32
C GLU A 192 -6.81 -24.14 -1.68
N LEU A 193 -7.15 -23.02 -2.35
CA LEU A 193 -6.92 -21.68 -1.82
C LEU A 193 -7.90 -21.31 -0.69
N LEU A 194 -9.16 -21.76 -0.78
CA LEU A 194 -10.15 -21.53 0.27
C LEU A 194 -9.75 -22.21 1.59
N GLU A 195 -9.13 -23.39 1.52
CA GLU A 195 -8.66 -24.17 2.66
C GLU A 195 -7.31 -23.70 3.21
N ALA A 196 -6.48 -23.06 2.36
CA ALA A 196 -5.13 -22.65 2.74
C ALA A 196 -5.07 -21.37 3.61
N VAL A 197 -6.15 -20.58 3.65
CA VAL A 197 -6.21 -19.33 4.39
C VAL A 197 -6.94 -19.46 5.72
N ASP A 198 -6.69 -18.55 6.65
CA ASP A 198 -7.30 -18.60 8.00
C ASP A 198 -8.71 -17.99 8.03
N TYR A 199 -9.06 -17.16 7.03
CA TYR A 199 -10.40 -16.59 6.91
C TYR A 199 -10.76 -16.24 5.48
N VAL A 200 -11.97 -16.58 5.08
CA VAL A 200 -12.54 -16.21 3.78
C VAL A 200 -13.69 -15.26 4.02
N CYS A 201 -13.56 -14.00 3.60
CA CYS A 201 -14.61 -12.99 3.75
C CYS A 201 -15.92 -13.46 3.13
N LYS A 202 -17.03 -13.16 3.81
CA LYS A 202 -18.39 -13.56 3.40
C LYS A 202 -19.03 -12.56 2.46
N SER A 203 -18.58 -11.31 2.52
CA SER A 203 -19.09 -10.20 1.73
C SER A 203 -18.74 -10.35 0.25
N ARG A 204 -19.61 -9.87 -0.64
CA ARG A 204 -19.41 -9.80 -2.09
C ARG A 204 -19.21 -11.14 -2.83
N ARG A 205 -19.53 -12.29 -2.22
CA ARG A 205 -19.41 -13.60 -2.85
C ARG A 205 -20.38 -13.83 -4.03
N ASN A 206 -21.46 -13.05 -4.10
CA ASN A 206 -22.49 -13.14 -5.12
C ASN A 206 -22.27 -12.15 -6.28
N GLU A 207 -21.17 -11.42 -6.30
CA GLU A 207 -20.83 -10.54 -7.41
C GLU A 207 -20.24 -11.36 -8.55
N HIS A 208 -20.71 -11.05 -9.78
CA HIS A 208 -20.35 -11.79 -11.00
C HIS A 208 -19.72 -10.89 -12.07
N GLU A 209 -19.61 -9.60 -11.79
CA GLU A 209 -19.02 -8.65 -12.73
C GLU A 209 -17.53 -8.95 -12.90
N PRO A 210 -17.04 -8.97 -14.14
CA PRO A 210 -15.62 -9.18 -14.40
C PRO A 210 -14.82 -7.98 -13.92
N HIS A 211 -13.75 -8.24 -13.20
CA HIS A 211 -12.84 -7.22 -12.70
C HIS A 211 -11.52 -7.23 -13.46
N VAL A 212 -10.97 -6.04 -13.66
CA VAL A 212 -9.70 -5.84 -14.36
C VAL A 212 -8.60 -5.57 -13.33
N PRO A 213 -7.40 -6.17 -13.50
CA PRO A 213 -6.25 -5.83 -12.67
C PRO A 213 -5.91 -4.34 -12.73
N SER A 214 -5.29 -3.81 -11.66
CA SER A 214 -4.86 -2.41 -11.61
C SER A 214 -3.81 -2.09 -12.68
N SER A 215 -3.76 -0.85 -13.16
CA SER A 215 -2.57 -0.32 -13.82
C SER A 215 -1.39 -0.30 -12.86
N ILE A 216 -0.15 -0.43 -13.37
CA ILE A 216 1.06 -0.38 -12.55
C ILE A 216 2.03 0.63 -13.17
N ILE A 217 2.45 1.61 -12.36
CA ILE A 217 3.38 2.67 -12.74
C ILE A 217 4.53 2.67 -11.73
N LYS A 218 5.78 2.62 -12.20
CA LYS A 218 6.97 2.83 -11.35
C LYS A 218 7.35 4.30 -11.38
N LEU A 219 7.52 4.87 -10.21
CA LEU A 219 8.03 6.23 -10.00
C LEU A 219 9.34 6.13 -9.23
N ALA A 220 10.42 6.39 -9.93
CA ALA A 220 11.74 6.45 -9.31
C ALA A 220 11.92 7.78 -8.53
N SER A 221 12.76 7.76 -7.52
CA SER A 221 13.06 8.93 -6.68
C SER A 221 13.67 10.12 -7.47
N ASN A 222 14.21 9.87 -8.67
CA ASN A 222 14.69 10.90 -9.60
C ASN A 222 13.58 11.54 -10.46
N GLY A 223 12.30 11.12 -10.27
CA GLY A 223 11.15 11.60 -11.03
C GLY A 223 10.86 10.85 -12.34
N GLU A 224 11.63 9.80 -12.66
CA GLU A 224 11.37 8.97 -13.84
C GLU A 224 10.07 8.17 -13.65
N VAL A 225 9.23 8.16 -14.70
CA VAL A 225 7.93 7.50 -14.74
C VAL A 225 7.97 6.36 -15.75
N THR A 226 7.76 5.13 -15.29
CA THR A 226 7.71 3.94 -16.15
C THR A 226 6.36 3.22 -16.02
N VAL A 227 5.64 3.02 -17.13
CA VAL A 227 4.41 2.24 -17.14
C VAL A 227 4.75 0.75 -17.28
N ILE A 228 4.49 -0.02 -16.23
CA ILE A 228 4.74 -1.47 -16.19
C ILE A 228 3.54 -2.25 -16.74
N ARG A 229 2.33 -1.80 -16.42
CA ARG A 229 1.06 -2.40 -16.88
C ARG A 229 0.00 -1.31 -17.04
N LYS A 230 -0.73 -1.34 -18.17
CA LYS A 230 -1.88 -0.45 -18.45
C LYS A 230 -3.18 -1.07 -17.94
#